data_90262f6625fa8c0a084142ecf73b6385
#
_entry.id   90262f6625fa8c0a084142ecf73b6385
#
_cell.length_a   1.000
_cell.length_b   1.000
_cell.length_c   1.000
_cell.angle_alpha   90.00
_cell.angle_beta   90.00
_cell.angle_gamma   90.00
#
_symmetry.space_group_name_H-M   'P 1'
#
loop_
_entity.id
_entity.type
_entity.pdbx_description
1 polymer ?
#
loop_
_entity_poly.entity_id
_entity_poly.type
_entity_poly.pdbx_seq_one_letter_code
_entity_poly.pdbx_strand_id
1 'polypeptide(L)'
;MTNVRRGVRLSGWIVIIMFAAVMATGQTRLGAPSYQDPGSPQWTAWAAPGAKAIGIMIVNLNNGDDETYYPSVDRAIRATRKQGILVIGYTYTGYGARDPKIVRRKIDAVYRNYLVDGIFFDEAPTDCSARNPFLPTQFLYYEALTNYVRQKAGARITVLNPGTYSPSDCWMGITNILMNWEDQGLANYQNYYVDFAWVHKYPPDRFWHIIYGMSADQLHTAMELAKQRNAGWVYLTEETSNPYASPPQYWKAEAGAVEQQAVQAPFASAWPDSFNDQGARMRGRTSIRWGGASAANWQIFLDTDQNSKTGYNGGGIAVGAEYMFETDGGTAQLWQYAGTGTDWNWTEVAAHAALDTLEPGVQAASFDTAGLGGSKVLNFQFRALDSDGDPIYDSYVFPLSLSNTGLVFDITNHPQ
;
A
#
# COMPACT_ATOMS: atom_id res chain seq x y z
N MET A 1 79.58 -2.86 17.34
CA MET A 1 78.24 -3.11 17.87
C MET A 1 77.23 -2.35 16.98
N THR A 2 76.68 -3.00 15.99
CA THR A 2 75.87 -2.40 14.94
C THR A 2 74.52 -3.10 14.98
N ASN A 3 73.46 -2.39 15.49
CA ASN A 3 72.09 -2.85 15.53
C ASN A 3 71.43 -2.64 14.15
N VAL A 4 71.07 -3.74 13.48
CA VAL A 4 70.26 -3.77 12.28
C VAL A 4 68.81 -3.91 12.72
N ARG A 5 68.01 -2.86 12.51
CA ARG A 5 66.54 -2.91 12.63
C ARG A 5 65.96 -3.45 11.30
N ARG A 6 65.32 -4.63 11.38
CA ARG A 6 64.49 -5.19 10.32
C ARG A 6 63.13 -4.50 10.34
N GLY A 7 62.82 -3.76 9.28
CA GLY A 7 61.49 -3.23 9.04
C GLY A 7 60.56 -4.33 8.47
N VAL A 8 59.52 -4.61 9.16
CA VAL A 8 58.42 -5.46 8.64
C VAL A 8 57.48 -4.59 7.79
N ARG A 9 57.46 -4.86 6.49
CA ARG A 9 56.44 -4.29 5.58
C ARG A 9 55.16 -5.10 5.72
N LEU A 10 54.14 -4.54 6.34
CA LEU A 10 52.76 -5.03 6.28
C LEU A 10 52.16 -4.61 4.93
N SER A 11 52.01 -5.58 4.03
CA SER A 11 51.22 -5.42 2.80
C SER A 11 49.75 -5.51 3.17
N GLY A 12 49.11 -4.37 3.35
CA GLY A 12 47.64 -4.31 3.56
C GLY A 12 46.94 -4.65 2.25
N TRP A 13 46.29 -5.81 2.22
CA TRP A 13 45.30 -6.13 1.20
C TRP A 13 44.02 -5.39 1.56
N ILE A 14 43.69 -4.36 0.76
CA ILE A 14 42.34 -3.76 0.82
C ILE A 14 41.41 -4.74 0.14
N VAL A 15 40.66 -5.51 0.93
CA VAL A 15 39.54 -6.27 0.43
C VAL A 15 38.40 -5.26 0.22
N ILE A 16 38.20 -4.87 -1.04
CA ILE A 16 36.98 -4.13 -1.44
C ILE A 16 35.85 -5.16 -1.44
N ILE A 17 35.11 -5.22 -0.35
CA ILE A 17 33.83 -5.91 -0.30
C ILE A 17 32.87 -5.04 -1.10
N MET A 18 32.66 -5.38 -2.37
CA MET A 18 31.51 -4.88 -3.11
C MET A 18 30.26 -5.46 -2.42
N PHE A 19 29.61 -4.70 -1.58
CA PHE A 19 28.23 -4.94 -1.25
C PHE A 19 27.44 -4.74 -2.55
N ALA A 20 27.07 -5.82 -3.19
CA ALA A 20 25.97 -5.78 -4.14
C ALA A 20 24.76 -5.37 -3.32
N ALA A 21 24.32 -4.12 -3.49
CA ALA A 21 23.02 -3.69 -2.98
C ALA A 21 21.98 -4.61 -3.65
N VAL A 22 21.48 -5.59 -2.90
CA VAL A 22 20.29 -6.33 -3.29
C VAL A 22 19.18 -5.30 -3.20
N MET A 23 18.77 -4.77 -4.35
CA MET A 23 17.57 -3.96 -4.45
C MET A 23 16.44 -4.81 -3.85
N ALA A 24 15.98 -4.46 -2.66
CA ALA A 24 14.79 -5.06 -2.10
C ALA A 24 13.63 -4.64 -3.00
N THR A 25 13.24 -5.53 -3.89
CA THR A 25 12.11 -5.31 -4.78
C THR A 25 10.86 -5.48 -3.96
N GLY A 26 10.02 -4.44 -3.86
CA GLY A 26 8.75 -4.49 -3.16
C GLY A 26 7.89 -5.67 -3.60
N GLN A 27 7.06 -6.16 -2.68
CA GLN A 27 6.17 -7.27 -2.97
C GLN A 27 5.10 -6.85 -3.97
N THR A 28 5.03 -7.51 -5.12
CA THR A 28 3.90 -7.40 -6.03
C THR A 28 2.70 -8.16 -5.44
N ARG A 29 1.52 -7.55 -5.46
CA ARG A 29 0.24 -8.11 -5.01
C ARG A 29 -0.79 -8.06 -6.12
N LEU A 30 -1.84 -8.85 -6.01
CA LEU A 30 -2.93 -8.83 -6.97
C LEU A 30 -3.90 -7.70 -6.66
N GLY A 31 -4.18 -6.89 -7.68
CA GLY A 31 -5.33 -6.01 -7.71
C GLY A 31 -6.38 -6.63 -8.62
N ALA A 32 -7.54 -6.97 -8.08
CA ALA A 32 -8.60 -7.66 -8.84
C ALA A 32 -9.66 -6.67 -9.32
N PRO A 33 -9.75 -6.37 -10.63
CA PRO A 33 -10.81 -5.54 -11.19
C PRO A 33 -12.11 -6.34 -11.35
N SER A 34 -12.65 -6.81 -10.24
CA SER A 34 -13.81 -7.70 -10.20
C SER A 34 -15.12 -6.96 -10.50
N TYR A 35 -15.42 -6.75 -11.80
CA TYR A 35 -16.63 -6.03 -12.24
C TYR A 35 -17.89 -6.91 -12.20
N GLN A 36 -17.97 -7.78 -11.19
CA GLN A 36 -19.12 -8.64 -10.94
C GLN A 36 -19.85 -8.20 -9.66
N ASP A 37 -21.15 -8.46 -9.61
CA ASP A 37 -21.93 -8.19 -8.40
C ASP A 37 -21.32 -8.89 -7.19
N PRO A 38 -20.98 -8.16 -6.13
CA PRO A 38 -20.63 -8.76 -4.85
C PRO A 38 -21.77 -9.65 -4.34
N GLY A 39 -21.43 -10.87 -3.95
CA GLY A 39 -22.39 -11.90 -3.58
C GLY A 39 -22.68 -12.91 -4.69
N SER A 40 -22.19 -12.68 -5.91
CA SER A 40 -22.17 -13.70 -6.96
C SER A 40 -21.10 -14.77 -6.69
N PRO A 41 -21.22 -15.97 -7.31
CA PRO A 41 -20.17 -16.97 -7.26
C PRO A 41 -18.83 -16.46 -7.81
N GLN A 42 -18.87 -15.61 -8.83
CA GLN A 42 -17.69 -15.00 -9.44
C GLN A 42 -16.95 -14.07 -8.46
N TRP A 43 -17.68 -13.26 -7.70
CA TRP A 43 -17.08 -12.42 -6.64
C TRP A 43 -16.35 -13.30 -5.60
N THR A 44 -16.99 -14.40 -5.18
CA THR A 44 -16.38 -15.34 -4.24
C THR A 44 -15.14 -16.00 -4.83
N ALA A 45 -15.16 -16.35 -6.13
CA ALA A 45 -14.01 -16.91 -6.84
C ALA A 45 -12.83 -15.92 -6.92
N TRP A 46 -13.12 -14.63 -7.15
CA TRP A 46 -12.11 -13.56 -7.09
C TRP A 46 -11.44 -13.49 -5.71
N ALA A 47 -12.20 -13.54 -4.64
CA ALA A 47 -11.71 -13.43 -3.27
C ALA A 47 -11.05 -14.70 -2.72
N ALA A 48 -11.21 -15.85 -3.40
CA ALA A 48 -10.81 -17.16 -2.87
C ALA A 48 -9.33 -17.30 -2.46
N PRO A 49 -8.33 -16.69 -3.14
CA PRO A 49 -6.94 -16.74 -2.68
C PRO A 49 -6.70 -16.02 -1.35
N GLY A 50 -7.57 -15.09 -0.95
CA GLY A 50 -7.42 -14.35 0.29
C GLY A 50 -6.35 -13.24 0.26
N ALA A 51 -6.17 -12.58 1.40
CA ALA A 51 -5.33 -11.38 1.51
C ALA A 51 -3.83 -11.62 1.38
N LYS A 52 -3.37 -12.87 1.41
CA LYS A 52 -1.96 -13.19 1.16
C LYS A 52 -1.53 -12.85 -0.26
N ALA A 53 -2.44 -13.05 -1.21
CA ALA A 53 -2.20 -12.74 -2.62
C ALA A 53 -2.92 -11.45 -3.05
N ILE A 54 -4.21 -11.31 -2.67
CA ILE A 54 -5.06 -10.23 -3.15
C ILE A 54 -5.01 -9.07 -2.17
N GLY A 55 -4.59 -7.90 -2.64
CA GLY A 55 -4.60 -6.71 -1.83
C GLY A 55 -5.83 -5.83 -2.03
N ILE A 56 -6.33 -5.73 -3.27
CA ILE A 56 -7.44 -4.85 -3.64
C ILE A 56 -8.43 -5.59 -4.52
N MET A 57 -9.73 -5.40 -4.26
CA MET A 57 -10.84 -5.74 -5.16
C MET A 57 -11.67 -4.52 -5.47
N ILE A 58 -12.12 -4.38 -6.72
CA ILE A 58 -12.97 -3.27 -7.16
C ILE A 58 -14.43 -3.75 -7.14
N VAL A 59 -15.31 -2.99 -6.48
CA VAL A 59 -16.77 -3.19 -6.60
C VAL A 59 -17.33 -2.20 -7.63
N ASN A 60 -17.84 -2.75 -8.73
CA ASN A 60 -18.45 -1.99 -9.81
C ASN A 60 -19.91 -2.39 -9.97
N LEU A 61 -20.83 -1.55 -9.50
CA LEU A 61 -22.27 -1.74 -9.63
C LEU A 61 -22.78 -0.86 -10.79
N ASN A 62 -23.22 -1.52 -11.86
CA ASN A 62 -23.74 -0.84 -13.04
C ASN A 62 -22.82 0.30 -13.53
N ASN A 63 -21.56 0.00 -13.78
CA ASN A 63 -20.54 0.97 -14.19
C ASN A 63 -20.40 2.18 -13.24
N GLY A 64 -20.55 1.95 -11.94
CA GLY A 64 -20.51 2.98 -10.90
C GLY A 64 -21.73 3.89 -10.85
N ASP A 65 -22.81 3.55 -11.55
CA ASP A 65 -24.03 4.37 -11.65
C ASP A 65 -25.17 3.91 -10.75
N ASP A 66 -25.08 2.74 -10.16
CA ASP A 66 -26.11 2.26 -9.21
C ASP A 66 -25.90 2.89 -7.82
N GLU A 67 -26.95 3.57 -7.36
CA GLU A 67 -26.99 4.20 -6.03
C GLU A 67 -27.83 3.40 -5.03
N THR A 68 -28.35 2.23 -5.44
CA THR A 68 -29.24 1.39 -4.63
C THR A 68 -28.42 0.61 -3.59
N TYR A 69 -28.96 0.50 -2.39
CA TYR A 69 -28.41 -0.38 -1.36
C TYR A 69 -28.89 -1.82 -1.54
N TYR A 70 -27.95 -2.75 -1.63
CA TYR A 70 -28.22 -4.18 -1.70
C TYR A 70 -27.61 -4.90 -0.47
N PRO A 71 -28.41 -5.49 0.42
CA PRO A 71 -27.89 -6.18 1.60
C PRO A 71 -26.95 -7.35 1.27
N SER A 72 -27.12 -8.01 0.12
CA SER A 72 -26.24 -9.08 -0.35
C SER A 72 -24.85 -8.55 -0.68
N VAL A 73 -24.78 -7.42 -1.38
CA VAL A 73 -23.54 -6.72 -1.73
C VAL A 73 -22.80 -6.27 -0.47
N ASP A 74 -23.49 -5.66 0.48
CA ASP A 74 -22.88 -5.22 1.75
C ASP A 74 -22.29 -6.41 2.54
N ARG A 75 -23.02 -7.52 2.63
CA ARG A 75 -22.49 -8.74 3.28
C ARG A 75 -21.25 -9.28 2.58
N ALA A 76 -21.22 -9.31 1.25
CA ALA A 76 -20.10 -9.81 0.49
C ALA A 76 -18.86 -8.89 0.64
N ILE A 77 -19.04 -7.57 0.60
CA ILE A 77 -17.97 -6.59 0.82
C ILE A 77 -17.37 -6.77 2.22
N ARG A 78 -18.22 -6.87 3.26
CA ARG A 78 -17.75 -7.10 4.63
C ARG A 78 -17.00 -8.41 4.79
N ALA A 79 -17.50 -9.48 4.17
CA ALA A 79 -16.84 -10.79 4.21
C ALA A 79 -15.46 -10.75 3.53
N THR A 80 -15.34 -10.05 2.39
CA THR A 80 -14.07 -9.86 1.68
C THR A 80 -13.10 -9.02 2.52
N ARG A 81 -13.57 -7.91 3.10
CA ARG A 81 -12.75 -7.06 3.97
C ARG A 81 -12.30 -7.76 5.24
N LYS A 82 -13.13 -8.66 5.80
CA LYS A 82 -12.76 -9.49 6.96
C LYS A 82 -11.58 -10.42 6.65
N GLN A 83 -11.39 -10.81 5.39
CA GLN A 83 -10.21 -11.56 4.95
C GLN A 83 -8.95 -10.67 4.87
N GLY A 84 -9.07 -9.36 5.03
CA GLY A 84 -7.97 -8.39 4.92
C GLY A 84 -7.76 -7.86 3.51
N ILE A 85 -8.67 -8.12 2.59
CA ILE A 85 -8.66 -7.56 1.24
C ILE A 85 -9.33 -6.19 1.27
N LEU A 86 -8.69 -5.19 0.69
CA LEU A 86 -9.27 -3.86 0.51
C LEU A 86 -10.35 -3.92 -0.58
N VAL A 87 -11.50 -3.32 -0.32
CA VAL A 87 -12.57 -3.23 -1.31
C VAL A 87 -12.80 -1.76 -1.65
N ILE A 88 -12.59 -1.38 -2.90
CA ILE A 88 -12.76 -0.01 -3.37
C ILE A 88 -13.92 0.10 -4.34
N GLY A 89 -14.68 1.19 -4.25
CA GLY A 89 -15.80 1.46 -5.15
C GLY A 89 -15.32 2.00 -6.49
N TYR A 90 -16.07 1.74 -7.54
CA TYR A 90 -15.81 2.20 -8.89
C TYR A 90 -16.60 3.47 -9.22
N THR A 91 -16.00 4.39 -9.96
CA THR A 91 -16.69 5.45 -10.68
C THR A 91 -15.88 5.87 -11.91
N TYR A 92 -16.53 6.03 -13.06
CA TYR A 92 -15.87 6.59 -14.23
C TYR A 92 -15.95 8.13 -14.25
N THR A 93 -15.01 8.75 -14.92
CA THR A 93 -14.87 10.21 -14.96
C THR A 93 -15.01 10.78 -16.37
N GLY A 94 -15.06 9.90 -17.40
CA GLY A 94 -15.14 10.31 -18.80
C GLY A 94 -13.96 11.19 -19.22
N TYR A 95 -12.78 10.82 -18.82
CA TYR A 95 -11.54 11.58 -19.04
C TYR A 95 -11.64 13.03 -18.52
N GLY A 96 -12.33 13.21 -17.39
CA GLY A 96 -12.58 14.52 -16.78
C GLY A 96 -13.74 15.31 -17.41
N ALA A 97 -14.48 14.72 -18.34
CA ALA A 97 -15.64 15.35 -18.98
C ALA A 97 -16.96 15.14 -18.20
N ARG A 98 -16.97 14.25 -17.20
CA ARG A 98 -18.13 14.04 -16.34
C ARG A 98 -18.23 15.12 -15.28
N ASP A 99 -19.44 15.68 -15.08
CA ASP A 99 -19.64 16.73 -14.05
C ASP A 99 -19.17 16.24 -12.67
N PRO A 100 -18.23 16.96 -12.00
CA PRO A 100 -17.71 16.56 -10.71
C PRO A 100 -18.78 16.48 -9.61
N LYS A 101 -19.92 17.16 -9.76
CA LYS A 101 -21.08 17.01 -8.84
C LYS A 101 -21.71 15.64 -8.97
N ILE A 102 -21.81 15.11 -10.18
CA ILE A 102 -22.31 13.75 -10.43
C ILE A 102 -21.35 12.73 -9.83
N VAL A 103 -20.05 12.86 -10.12
CA VAL A 103 -19.02 11.95 -9.58
C VAL A 103 -19.04 11.94 -8.05
N ARG A 104 -19.10 13.10 -7.40
CA ARG A 104 -19.21 13.20 -5.93
C ARG A 104 -20.48 12.52 -5.37
N ARG A 105 -21.60 12.66 -6.07
CA ARG A 105 -22.85 11.98 -5.66
C ARG A 105 -22.70 10.47 -5.72
N LYS A 106 -21.99 9.92 -6.74
CA LYS A 106 -21.71 8.48 -6.84
C LYS A 106 -20.78 8.01 -5.71
N ILE A 107 -19.74 8.78 -5.41
CA ILE A 107 -18.87 8.54 -4.24
C ILE A 107 -19.71 8.52 -2.96
N ASP A 108 -20.62 9.50 -2.76
CA ASP A 108 -21.49 9.55 -1.60
C ASP A 108 -22.39 8.32 -1.47
N ALA A 109 -22.95 7.86 -2.59
CA ALA A 109 -23.81 6.67 -2.61
C ALA A 109 -23.05 5.42 -2.19
N VAL A 110 -21.86 5.21 -2.74
CA VAL A 110 -21.00 4.06 -2.38
C VAL A 110 -20.63 4.09 -0.89
N TYR A 111 -20.14 5.22 -0.37
CA TYR A 111 -19.76 5.33 1.05
C TYR A 111 -20.95 5.33 2.01
N ARG A 112 -22.13 5.74 1.58
CA ARG A 112 -23.36 5.65 2.38
C ARG A 112 -23.86 4.21 2.47
N ASN A 113 -23.79 3.49 1.35
CA ASN A 113 -24.39 2.17 1.23
C ASN A 113 -23.44 1.05 1.68
N TYR A 114 -22.15 1.22 1.50
CA TYR A 114 -21.17 0.14 1.68
C TYR A 114 -19.93 0.62 2.43
N LEU A 115 -19.34 -0.31 3.17
CA LEU A 115 -18.08 -0.07 3.87
C LEU A 115 -16.91 -0.31 2.90
N VAL A 116 -16.62 0.67 2.03
CA VAL A 116 -15.50 0.60 1.09
C VAL A 116 -14.25 1.30 1.62
N ASP A 117 -13.09 0.91 1.09
CA ASP A 117 -11.77 1.36 1.50
C ASP A 117 -11.21 2.48 0.60
N GLY A 118 -11.94 2.84 -0.44
CA GLY A 118 -11.51 3.87 -1.37
C GLY A 118 -12.34 3.92 -2.64
N ILE A 119 -11.84 4.66 -3.64
CA ILE A 119 -12.48 4.83 -4.94
C ILE A 119 -11.46 4.59 -6.06
N PHE A 120 -11.89 3.80 -7.03
CA PHE A 120 -11.24 3.63 -8.32
C PHE A 120 -11.88 4.60 -9.32
N PHE A 121 -11.10 5.57 -9.79
CA PHE A 121 -11.49 6.52 -10.81
C PHE A 121 -11.07 5.98 -12.17
N ASP A 122 -12.03 5.48 -12.91
CA ASP A 122 -11.82 5.01 -14.27
C ASP A 122 -11.93 6.14 -15.31
N GLU A 123 -11.40 5.87 -16.51
CA GLU A 123 -11.37 6.85 -17.60
C GLU A 123 -10.70 8.17 -17.18
N ALA A 124 -9.56 8.10 -16.50
CA ALA A 124 -8.74 9.26 -16.20
C ALA A 124 -7.88 9.64 -17.43
N PRO A 125 -7.58 10.93 -17.67
CA PRO A 125 -6.69 11.30 -18.77
C PRO A 125 -5.22 11.00 -18.43
N THR A 126 -4.40 10.79 -19.44
CA THR A 126 -2.94 10.60 -19.25
C THR A 126 -2.23 11.90 -18.89
N ASP A 127 -2.73 13.05 -19.37
CA ASP A 127 -2.14 14.38 -19.13
C ASP A 127 -2.96 15.20 -18.14
N CYS A 128 -2.35 15.53 -17.02
CA CYS A 128 -2.96 16.34 -15.96
C CYS A 128 -2.99 17.85 -16.30
N SER A 129 -2.14 18.33 -17.21
CA SER A 129 -2.05 19.73 -17.59
C SER A 129 -3.14 20.15 -18.56
N ALA A 130 -3.76 19.18 -19.25
CA ALA A 130 -4.80 19.43 -20.20
C ALA A 130 -5.97 20.21 -19.58
N ARG A 131 -6.63 21.03 -20.43
CA ARG A 131 -7.79 21.81 -20.03
C ARG A 131 -8.97 20.90 -19.65
N ASN A 132 -9.66 21.25 -18.57
CA ASN A 132 -10.87 20.58 -18.11
C ASN A 132 -12.10 21.45 -18.36
N PRO A 133 -13.28 20.89 -18.72
CA PRO A 133 -14.49 21.68 -18.96
C PRO A 133 -15.09 22.34 -17.69
N PHE A 134 -14.77 21.85 -16.49
CA PHE A 134 -15.35 22.33 -15.22
C PHE A 134 -14.35 23.11 -14.37
N LEU A 135 -13.05 22.84 -14.52
CA LEU A 135 -11.96 23.46 -13.77
C LEU A 135 -10.81 23.82 -14.73
N PRO A 136 -9.87 24.69 -14.34
CA PRO A 136 -8.82 25.13 -15.26
C PRO A 136 -8.01 24.00 -15.90
N THR A 137 -7.71 22.95 -15.13
CA THR A 137 -6.91 21.80 -15.60
C THR A 137 -7.50 20.48 -15.15
N GLN A 138 -7.10 19.40 -15.80
CA GLN A 138 -7.41 18.03 -15.37
C GLN A 138 -6.86 17.77 -13.96
N PHE A 139 -5.67 18.26 -13.66
CA PHE A 139 -5.10 18.15 -12.32
C PHE A 139 -6.06 18.64 -11.24
N LEU A 140 -6.57 19.87 -11.37
CA LEU A 140 -7.49 20.46 -10.38
C LEU A 140 -8.82 19.70 -10.27
N TYR A 141 -9.29 19.13 -11.38
CA TYR A 141 -10.50 18.29 -11.37
C TYR A 141 -10.30 17.03 -10.50
N TYR A 142 -9.21 16.31 -10.73
CA TYR A 142 -8.92 15.08 -9.97
C TYR A 142 -8.45 15.38 -8.54
N GLU A 143 -7.70 16.44 -8.33
CA GLU A 143 -7.36 16.91 -6.98
C GLU A 143 -8.63 17.18 -6.14
N ALA A 144 -9.62 17.86 -6.72
CA ALA A 144 -10.89 18.11 -6.05
C ALA A 144 -11.67 16.82 -5.74
N LEU A 145 -11.61 15.80 -6.59
CA LEU A 145 -12.25 14.51 -6.37
C LEU A 145 -11.50 13.66 -5.33
N THR A 146 -10.18 13.58 -5.43
CA THR A 146 -9.35 12.82 -4.48
C THR A 146 -9.43 13.44 -3.08
N ASN A 147 -9.38 14.77 -2.97
CA ASN A 147 -9.62 15.47 -1.72
C ASN A 147 -11.02 15.23 -1.15
N TYR A 148 -12.02 15.08 -2.02
CA TYR A 148 -13.37 14.72 -1.60
C TYR A 148 -13.44 13.31 -1.00
N VAL A 149 -12.77 12.33 -1.60
CA VAL A 149 -12.64 10.98 -1.05
C VAL A 149 -11.92 11.02 0.29
N ARG A 150 -10.86 11.80 0.42
CA ARG A 150 -10.09 11.96 1.66
C ARG A 150 -10.91 12.47 2.85
N GLN A 151 -12.05 13.12 2.60
CA GLN A 151 -12.98 13.58 3.65
C GLN A 151 -13.96 12.50 4.11
N LYS A 152 -14.01 11.34 3.44
CA LYS A 152 -14.90 10.25 3.83
C LYS A 152 -14.40 9.51 5.07
N ALA A 153 -15.28 8.74 5.69
CA ALA A 153 -14.92 7.88 6.80
C ALA A 153 -14.19 6.62 6.32
N GLY A 154 -13.29 6.11 7.14
CA GLY A 154 -12.55 4.88 6.86
C GLY A 154 -11.30 5.10 6.00
N ALA A 155 -10.80 4.03 5.40
CA ALA A 155 -9.75 4.08 4.41
C ALA A 155 -10.22 4.86 3.18
N ARG A 156 -9.29 5.55 2.51
CA ARG A 156 -9.61 6.55 1.50
C ARG A 156 -8.64 6.46 0.34
N ILE A 157 -8.36 5.21 -0.08
CA ILE A 157 -7.48 4.94 -1.20
C ILE A 157 -8.11 5.52 -2.47
N THR A 158 -7.31 6.19 -3.26
CA THR A 158 -7.70 6.63 -4.60
C THR A 158 -6.81 5.98 -5.63
N VAL A 159 -7.42 5.37 -6.63
CA VAL A 159 -6.75 4.82 -7.80
C VAL A 159 -7.18 5.63 -9.01
N LEU A 160 -6.22 6.08 -9.83
CA LEU A 160 -6.51 6.68 -11.14
C LEU A 160 -6.15 5.69 -12.23
N ASN A 161 -7.12 5.39 -13.10
CA ASN A 161 -6.94 4.55 -14.27
C ASN A 161 -7.14 5.33 -15.58
N PRO A 162 -6.07 5.60 -16.33
CA PRO A 162 -6.18 6.15 -17.68
C PRO A 162 -6.65 5.14 -18.74
N GLY A 163 -6.74 3.84 -18.42
CA GLY A 163 -7.10 2.78 -19.39
C GLY A 163 -6.08 2.61 -20.51
N THR A 164 -4.83 2.99 -20.27
CA THR A 164 -3.74 2.95 -21.25
C THR A 164 -2.39 2.97 -20.53
N TYR A 165 -1.33 3.41 -21.21
CA TYR A 165 0.02 3.46 -20.70
C TYR A 165 0.61 4.88 -20.76
N SER A 166 1.71 5.06 -20.01
CA SER A 166 2.50 6.31 -20.00
C SER A 166 1.75 7.57 -19.50
N PRO A 167 1.03 7.50 -18.37
CA PRO A 167 0.49 8.71 -17.75
C PRO A 167 1.60 9.62 -17.23
N SER A 168 1.26 10.90 -17.04
CA SER A 168 2.18 11.91 -16.49
C SER A 168 2.43 11.70 -14.99
N ASP A 169 3.62 12.04 -14.52
CA ASP A 169 4.04 11.93 -13.10
C ASP A 169 3.28 12.87 -12.15
N CYS A 170 2.69 13.92 -12.67
CA CYS A 170 1.90 14.88 -11.90
C CYS A 170 0.74 14.25 -11.11
N TRP A 171 0.20 13.10 -11.56
CA TRP A 171 -0.83 12.36 -10.86
C TRP A 171 -0.36 11.84 -9.50
N MET A 172 0.93 11.60 -9.34
CA MET A 172 1.51 11.07 -8.10
C MET A 172 1.33 11.99 -6.89
N GLY A 173 1.13 13.29 -7.11
CA GLY A 173 0.86 14.26 -6.06
C GLY A 173 -0.55 14.18 -5.47
N ILE A 174 -1.49 13.55 -6.16
CA ILE A 174 -2.91 13.58 -5.76
C ILE A 174 -3.55 12.20 -5.60
N THR A 175 -3.04 11.16 -6.25
CA THR A 175 -3.58 9.80 -6.11
C THR A 175 -2.70 8.93 -5.22
N ASN A 176 -3.28 7.88 -4.66
CA ASN A 176 -2.54 6.86 -3.91
C ASN A 176 -1.91 5.85 -4.85
N ILE A 177 -2.65 5.39 -5.84
CA ILE A 177 -2.21 4.40 -6.83
C ILE A 177 -2.51 4.96 -8.21
N LEU A 178 -1.54 4.86 -9.10
CA LEU A 178 -1.67 5.19 -10.51
C LEU A 178 -1.59 3.90 -11.33
N MET A 179 -2.61 3.63 -12.12
CA MET A 179 -2.52 2.58 -13.12
C MET A 179 -1.71 3.12 -14.29
N ASN A 180 -0.46 2.72 -14.40
CA ASN A 180 0.46 3.23 -15.41
C ASN A 180 0.69 2.25 -16.58
N TRP A 181 -0.02 1.12 -16.56
CA TRP A 181 -0.11 0.20 -17.67
C TRP A 181 -1.43 -0.56 -17.68
N GLU A 182 -2.15 -0.47 -18.80
CA GLU A 182 -3.28 -1.32 -19.13
C GLU A 182 -3.29 -1.55 -20.64
N ASP A 183 -2.94 -2.78 -21.09
CA ASP A 183 -2.93 -3.13 -22.51
C ASP A 183 -2.93 -4.65 -22.70
N GLN A 184 -3.16 -5.07 -23.97
CA GLN A 184 -3.26 -6.45 -24.39
C GLN A 184 -1.89 -7.08 -24.68
N GLY A 185 -1.67 -8.24 -24.09
CA GLY A 185 -0.62 -9.18 -24.45
C GLY A 185 0.78 -8.83 -23.93
N LEU A 186 1.54 -9.88 -23.70
CA LEU A 186 2.92 -9.77 -23.23
C LEU A 186 3.83 -9.02 -24.22
N ALA A 187 3.59 -9.19 -25.53
CA ALA A 187 4.39 -8.51 -26.56
C ALA A 187 4.25 -6.99 -26.49
N ASN A 188 3.02 -6.48 -26.28
CA ASN A 188 2.83 -5.04 -26.09
C ASN A 188 3.50 -4.57 -24.79
N TYR A 189 3.34 -5.35 -23.73
CA TYR A 189 3.97 -5.04 -22.46
C TYR A 189 5.50 -4.99 -22.59
N GLN A 190 6.12 -5.88 -23.33
CA GLN A 190 7.57 -5.90 -23.57
C GLN A 190 8.06 -4.73 -24.42
N ASN A 191 7.31 -4.37 -25.48
CA ASN A 191 7.80 -3.49 -26.54
C ASN A 191 7.37 -2.02 -26.38
N TYR A 192 6.24 -1.75 -25.72
CA TYR A 192 5.68 -0.40 -25.65
C TYR A 192 5.66 0.21 -24.25
N TYR A 193 5.97 -0.57 -23.22
CA TYR A 193 6.15 0.01 -21.89
C TYR A 193 7.35 0.95 -21.88
N VAL A 194 7.14 2.18 -21.46
CA VAL A 194 8.22 3.15 -21.27
C VAL A 194 8.56 3.21 -19.78
N ASP A 195 9.76 2.78 -19.45
CA ASP A 195 10.26 2.80 -18.09
C ASP A 195 10.78 4.18 -17.72
N PHE A 196 9.90 5.02 -17.26
CA PHE A 196 10.27 6.38 -16.87
C PHE A 196 11.04 6.40 -15.55
N ALA A 197 12.14 7.11 -15.48
CA ALA A 197 12.95 7.25 -14.28
C ALA A 197 12.17 7.79 -13.06
N TRP A 198 11.09 8.53 -13.26
CA TRP A 198 10.26 9.02 -12.17
C TRP A 198 9.45 7.90 -11.48
N VAL A 199 9.13 6.80 -12.17
CA VAL A 199 8.43 5.64 -11.59
C VAL A 199 9.25 5.06 -10.44
N HIS A 200 10.55 4.98 -10.60
CA HIS A 200 11.46 4.44 -9.59
C HIS A 200 11.78 5.39 -8.42
N LYS A 201 11.20 6.60 -8.43
CA LYS A 201 11.26 7.52 -7.28
C LYS A 201 10.16 7.27 -6.25
N TYR A 202 9.22 6.39 -6.56
CA TYR A 202 8.10 6.05 -5.71
C TYR A 202 8.14 4.57 -5.36
N PRO A 203 7.59 4.17 -4.20
CA PRO A 203 7.49 2.75 -3.86
C PRO A 203 6.56 2.00 -4.83
N PRO A 204 6.77 0.68 -5.02
CA PRO A 204 6.02 -0.13 -5.99
C PRO A 204 4.50 -0.11 -5.80
N ASP A 205 4.02 -0.04 -4.56
CA ASP A 205 2.60 -0.01 -4.21
C ASP A 205 1.85 1.23 -4.72
N ARG A 206 2.59 2.16 -5.33
CA ARG A 206 2.00 3.32 -6.02
C ARG A 206 1.60 3.03 -7.46
N PHE A 207 1.92 1.85 -8.02
CA PHE A 207 1.73 1.52 -9.42
C PHE A 207 0.98 0.21 -9.61
N TRP A 208 0.01 0.24 -10.53
CA TRP A 208 -0.79 -0.92 -10.89
C TRP A 208 -0.71 -1.20 -12.38
N HIS A 209 -0.38 -2.45 -12.75
CA HIS A 209 -0.35 -2.91 -14.15
C HIS A 209 -1.45 -3.93 -14.40
N ILE A 210 -2.15 -3.76 -15.51
CA ILE A 210 -3.10 -4.73 -16.04
C ILE A 210 -2.60 -5.20 -17.41
N ILE A 211 -2.56 -6.52 -17.61
CA ILE A 211 -2.21 -7.12 -18.90
C ILE A 211 -3.24 -8.21 -19.20
N TYR A 212 -4.04 -7.97 -20.23
CA TYR A 212 -5.07 -8.91 -20.65
C TYR A 212 -4.69 -9.64 -21.94
N GLY A 213 -5.37 -10.75 -22.29
CA GLY A 213 -5.03 -11.57 -23.45
C GLY A 213 -3.70 -12.33 -23.31
N MET A 214 -3.36 -12.78 -22.11
CA MET A 214 -2.14 -13.53 -21.82
C MET A 214 -2.42 -15.00 -21.57
N SER A 215 -1.55 -15.87 -22.06
CA SER A 215 -1.60 -17.31 -21.73
C SER A 215 -0.87 -17.62 -20.42
N ALA A 216 -1.22 -18.75 -19.80
CA ALA A 216 -0.65 -19.15 -18.50
C ALA A 216 0.87 -19.35 -18.51
N ASP A 217 1.46 -19.77 -19.63
CA ASP A 217 2.90 -19.94 -19.79
C ASP A 217 3.66 -18.61 -19.80
N GLN A 218 2.98 -17.49 -20.06
CA GLN A 218 3.54 -16.13 -20.04
C GLN A 218 3.55 -15.50 -18.64
N LEU A 219 2.84 -16.10 -17.68
CA LEU A 219 2.62 -15.56 -16.34
C LEU A 219 3.94 -15.18 -15.63
N HIS A 220 4.89 -16.10 -15.60
CA HIS A 220 6.17 -15.87 -14.93
C HIS A 220 6.93 -14.68 -15.52
N THR A 221 7.01 -14.62 -16.86
CA THR A 221 7.69 -13.51 -17.55
C THR A 221 7.02 -12.16 -17.28
N ALA A 222 5.69 -12.10 -17.29
CA ALA A 222 4.96 -10.89 -17.02
C ALA A 222 5.12 -10.40 -15.58
N MET A 223 5.10 -11.32 -14.62
CA MET A 223 5.31 -11.00 -13.20
C MET A 223 6.73 -10.44 -12.94
N GLU A 224 7.76 -11.04 -13.54
CA GLU A 224 9.14 -10.54 -13.42
C GLU A 224 9.29 -9.16 -14.08
N LEU A 225 8.66 -8.94 -15.23
CA LEU A 225 8.67 -7.63 -15.86
C LEU A 225 7.92 -6.58 -15.02
N ALA A 226 6.78 -6.92 -14.43
CA ALA A 226 6.02 -6.03 -13.57
C ALA A 226 6.86 -5.58 -12.37
N LYS A 227 7.55 -6.53 -11.74
CA LYS A 227 8.48 -6.26 -10.64
C LYS A 227 9.63 -5.34 -11.07
N GLN A 228 10.27 -5.61 -12.21
CA GLN A 228 11.35 -4.75 -12.76
C GLN A 228 10.86 -3.33 -13.06
N ARG A 229 9.58 -3.17 -13.41
CA ARG A 229 8.90 -1.93 -13.74
C ARG A 229 8.23 -1.26 -12.55
N ASN A 230 8.62 -1.67 -11.36
CA ASN A 230 8.15 -1.09 -10.11
C ASN A 230 6.63 -1.18 -9.89
N ALA A 231 5.96 -2.22 -10.42
CA ALA A 231 4.54 -2.43 -10.19
C ALA A 231 4.31 -3.23 -8.90
N GLY A 232 3.70 -2.61 -7.89
CA GLY A 232 3.29 -3.27 -6.66
C GLY A 232 1.92 -3.93 -6.76
N TRP A 233 1.15 -3.62 -7.81
CA TRP A 233 -0.14 -4.23 -8.10
C TRP A 233 -0.15 -4.76 -9.52
N VAL A 234 -0.64 -5.98 -9.69
CA VAL A 234 -0.79 -6.60 -11.02
C VAL A 234 -2.13 -7.29 -11.15
N TYR A 235 -2.61 -7.38 -12.36
CA TYR A 235 -3.68 -8.25 -12.79
C TYR A 235 -3.39 -8.76 -14.19
N LEU A 236 -3.37 -10.08 -14.35
CA LEU A 236 -3.06 -10.76 -15.59
C LEU A 236 -4.23 -11.67 -15.96
N THR A 237 -4.68 -11.66 -17.21
CA THR A 237 -5.79 -12.52 -17.65
C THR A 237 -5.64 -12.94 -19.12
N GLU A 238 -6.14 -14.12 -19.43
CA GLU A 238 -6.24 -14.62 -20.81
C GLU A 238 -7.39 -13.99 -21.59
N GLU A 239 -8.38 -13.43 -20.88
CA GLU A 239 -9.55 -12.83 -21.50
C GLU A 239 -9.20 -11.56 -22.26
N THR A 240 -9.87 -11.37 -23.42
CA THR A 240 -9.67 -10.18 -24.28
C THR A 240 -10.93 -9.37 -24.48
N SER A 241 -12.11 -10.03 -24.45
CA SER A 241 -13.38 -9.38 -24.74
C SER A 241 -14.05 -8.75 -23.53
N ASN A 242 -13.89 -9.39 -22.36
CA ASN A 242 -14.37 -8.89 -21.06
C ASN A 242 -13.43 -9.35 -19.95
N PRO A 243 -12.25 -8.73 -19.88
CA PRO A 243 -11.17 -9.20 -19.01
C PRO A 243 -11.49 -9.10 -17.51
N TYR A 244 -12.60 -8.47 -17.15
CA TYR A 244 -12.98 -8.19 -15.75
C TYR A 244 -14.25 -8.95 -15.30
N ALA A 245 -14.77 -9.85 -16.15
CA ALA A 245 -16.01 -10.58 -15.87
C ALA A 245 -15.82 -11.77 -14.92
N SER A 246 -14.68 -12.42 -14.96
CA SER A 246 -14.35 -13.58 -14.12
C SER A 246 -12.85 -13.61 -13.83
N PRO A 247 -12.43 -14.25 -12.71
CA PRO A 247 -11.01 -14.47 -12.50
C PRO A 247 -10.44 -15.33 -13.62
N PRO A 248 -9.18 -15.12 -14.01
CA PRO A 248 -8.53 -15.91 -15.04
C PRO A 248 -8.47 -17.40 -14.66
N GLN A 249 -8.42 -18.28 -15.65
CA GLN A 249 -8.32 -19.72 -15.39
C GLN A 249 -7.09 -20.09 -14.56
N TYR A 250 -6.02 -19.33 -14.67
CA TYR A 250 -4.80 -19.51 -13.90
C TYR A 250 -4.73 -18.63 -12.62
N TRP A 251 -5.86 -18.06 -12.15
CA TRP A 251 -5.93 -17.19 -10.98
C TRP A 251 -5.25 -17.76 -9.73
N LYS A 252 -5.43 -19.05 -9.50
CA LYS A 252 -4.77 -19.75 -8.40
C LYS A 252 -3.24 -19.81 -8.56
N ALA A 253 -2.75 -19.97 -9.79
CA ALA A 253 -1.32 -20.01 -10.07
C ALA A 253 -0.71 -18.59 -9.93
N GLU A 254 -1.42 -17.58 -10.41
CA GLU A 254 -1.05 -16.17 -10.23
C GLU A 254 -0.98 -15.78 -8.75
N ALA A 255 -2.00 -16.16 -7.97
CA ALA A 255 -2.00 -15.97 -6.53
C ALA A 255 -0.83 -16.68 -5.85
N GLY A 256 -0.56 -17.93 -6.23
CA GLY A 256 0.58 -18.68 -5.70
C GLY A 256 1.94 -18.05 -6.04
N ALA A 257 2.09 -17.48 -7.23
CA ALA A 257 3.31 -16.77 -7.62
C ALA A 257 3.55 -15.52 -6.76
N VAL A 258 2.49 -14.79 -6.45
CA VAL A 258 2.53 -13.63 -5.54
C VAL A 258 2.80 -14.06 -4.09
N GLU A 259 2.13 -15.11 -3.60
CA GLU A 259 2.34 -15.64 -2.24
C GLU A 259 3.78 -16.12 -2.01
N GLN A 260 4.40 -16.74 -2.99
CA GLN A 260 5.80 -17.14 -2.89
C GLN A 260 6.75 -15.95 -2.76
N GLN A 261 6.40 -14.81 -3.35
CA GLN A 261 7.12 -13.55 -3.14
C GLN A 261 6.79 -12.93 -1.76
N ALA A 262 5.54 -13.09 -1.30
CA ALA A 262 5.04 -12.55 -0.04
C ALA A 262 5.72 -13.11 1.23
N VAL A 263 6.24 -14.32 1.16
CA VAL A 263 6.99 -14.93 2.27
C VAL A 263 8.26 -14.14 2.62
N GLN A 264 8.66 -13.21 1.79
CA GLN A 264 9.92 -12.46 1.95
C GLN A 264 9.80 -10.94 2.10
N ALA A 265 8.64 -10.34 1.82
CA ALA A 265 8.51 -8.88 1.90
C ALA A 265 7.51 -8.45 3.00
N PRO A 266 7.94 -7.70 4.00
CA PRO A 266 7.06 -7.15 5.01
C PRO A 266 6.20 -6.02 4.46
N PHE A 267 4.98 -5.91 4.98
CA PHE A 267 4.03 -4.87 4.60
C PHE A 267 3.46 -4.15 5.82
N ALA A 268 3.02 -2.93 5.64
CA ALA A 268 2.22 -2.22 6.63
C ALA A 268 1.09 -1.44 5.97
N SER A 269 0.01 -1.27 6.71
CA SER A 269 -1.09 -0.38 6.37
C SER A 269 -1.57 0.34 7.62
N ALA A 270 -2.07 1.55 7.49
CA ALA A 270 -2.55 2.30 8.62
C ALA A 270 -3.90 2.96 8.31
N TRP A 271 -4.72 3.09 9.34
CA TRP A 271 -6.10 3.55 9.27
C TRP A 271 -6.37 4.59 10.36
N PRO A 272 -6.99 5.74 10.06
CA PRO A 272 -7.26 6.78 11.06
C PRO A 272 -8.34 6.42 12.07
N ASP A 273 -9.12 5.38 11.79
CA ASP A 273 -10.16 4.86 12.67
C ASP A 273 -10.05 3.34 12.73
N SER A 274 -10.12 2.77 13.90
CA SER A 274 -10.25 1.33 14.04
C SER A 274 -11.71 0.90 13.86
N PHE A 275 -11.87 -0.36 13.46
CA PHE A 275 -13.18 -1.02 13.43
C PHE A 275 -13.12 -2.20 14.40
N ASN A 276 -14.18 -2.36 15.21
CA ASN A 276 -14.31 -3.53 16.05
C ASN A 276 -14.68 -4.78 15.22
N ASP A 277 -14.69 -5.96 15.84
CA ASP A 277 -15.02 -7.24 15.21
C ASP A 277 -16.41 -7.28 14.54
N GLN A 278 -17.29 -6.33 14.88
CA GLN A 278 -18.61 -6.18 14.29
C GLN A 278 -18.63 -5.17 13.14
N GLY A 279 -17.48 -4.59 12.78
CA GLY A 279 -17.36 -3.58 11.73
C GLY A 279 -17.83 -2.19 12.14
N ALA A 280 -18.05 -1.94 13.43
CA ALA A 280 -18.39 -0.60 13.91
C ALA A 280 -17.13 0.27 14.04
N ARG A 281 -17.22 1.50 13.53
CA ARG A 281 -16.15 2.49 13.57
C ARG A 281 -15.87 2.93 15.01
N MET A 282 -14.64 2.79 15.45
CA MET A 282 -14.15 3.34 16.72
C MET A 282 -13.42 4.67 16.45
N ARG A 283 -14.11 5.77 16.74
CA ARG A 283 -13.53 7.12 16.56
C ARG A 283 -12.43 7.37 17.56
N GLY A 284 -11.39 8.10 17.11
CA GLY A 284 -10.27 8.49 17.96
C GLY A 284 -9.23 7.40 18.20
N ARG A 285 -9.33 6.24 17.52
CA ARG A 285 -8.32 5.20 17.55
C ARG A 285 -7.70 5.02 16.16
N THR A 286 -6.39 5.05 16.12
CA THR A 286 -5.61 4.71 14.93
C THR A 286 -5.27 3.23 14.95
N SER A 287 -5.43 2.55 13.82
CA SER A 287 -5.00 1.16 13.64
C SER A 287 -3.87 1.09 12.63
N ILE A 288 -2.84 0.33 12.97
CA ILE A 288 -1.75 -0.02 12.06
C ILE A 288 -1.77 -1.54 11.90
N ARG A 289 -1.70 -2.03 10.69
CA ARG A 289 -1.60 -3.45 10.34
C ARG A 289 -0.30 -3.68 9.61
N TRP A 290 0.42 -4.74 9.98
CA TRP A 290 1.68 -5.12 9.35
C TRP A 290 1.88 -6.63 9.37
N GLY A 291 2.81 -7.12 8.56
CA GLY A 291 3.16 -8.53 8.49
C GLY A 291 4.15 -8.81 7.36
N GLY A 292 4.32 -10.08 7.02
CA GLY A 292 5.09 -10.53 5.85
C GLY A 292 6.54 -10.91 6.13
N ALA A 293 7.12 -10.57 7.29
CA ALA A 293 8.41 -11.12 7.71
C ALA A 293 8.23 -12.15 8.79
N SER A 294 9.11 -13.11 8.88
CA SER A 294 9.23 -13.98 10.06
C SER A 294 9.99 -13.23 11.16
N ALA A 295 9.44 -12.10 11.59
CA ALA A 295 9.94 -11.34 12.73
C ALA A 295 9.28 -11.85 14.00
N ALA A 296 10.04 -12.00 15.06
CA ALA A 296 9.50 -12.35 16.37
C ALA A 296 8.77 -11.17 16.99
N ASN A 297 9.35 -9.97 16.86
CA ASN A 297 8.85 -8.73 17.43
C ASN A 297 9.00 -7.57 16.46
N TRP A 298 8.30 -6.47 16.77
CA TRP A 298 8.28 -5.27 15.96
C TRP A 298 8.41 -4.02 16.81
N GLN A 299 9.13 -3.05 16.29
CA GLN A 299 9.15 -1.68 16.78
C GLN A 299 8.62 -0.76 15.67
N ILE A 300 7.62 0.04 15.99
CA ILE A 300 7.04 1.01 15.07
C ILE A 300 7.28 2.39 15.66
N PHE A 301 8.17 3.14 15.03
CA PHE A 301 8.56 4.48 15.45
C PHE A 301 7.63 5.50 14.82
N LEU A 302 7.12 6.42 15.63
CA LEU A 302 6.09 7.39 15.26
C LEU A 302 6.64 8.81 15.49
N ASP A 303 6.78 9.56 14.41
CA ASP A 303 7.08 10.99 14.42
C ASP A 303 5.75 11.75 14.37
N THR A 304 5.44 12.46 15.43
CA THR A 304 4.16 13.14 15.64
C THR A 304 4.19 14.62 15.29
N ASP A 305 5.37 15.21 15.13
CA ASP A 305 5.56 16.62 14.80
C ASP A 305 6.09 16.84 13.37
N GLN A 306 6.33 15.74 12.61
CA GLN A 306 6.88 15.74 11.26
C GLN A 306 8.26 16.36 11.14
N ASN A 307 9.06 16.26 12.18
CA ASN A 307 10.38 16.84 12.22
C ASN A 307 11.43 15.79 12.56
N SER A 308 12.04 15.20 11.57
CA SER A 308 13.07 14.17 11.74
C SER A 308 14.31 14.60 12.55
N LYS A 309 14.36 15.86 13.01
CA LYS A 309 15.44 16.38 13.87
C LYS A 309 15.07 16.37 15.36
N THR A 310 13.82 16.14 15.69
CA THR A 310 13.31 15.94 17.05
C THR A 310 13.12 14.46 17.33
N GLY A 311 12.84 14.06 18.56
CA GLY A 311 12.63 12.66 18.90
C GLY A 311 13.85 11.76 18.76
N TYR A 312 13.63 10.45 18.75
CA TYR A 312 14.68 9.43 18.57
C TYR A 312 15.09 9.28 17.10
N ASN A 313 16.38 9.29 16.86
CA ASN A 313 16.95 9.28 15.53
C ASN A 313 18.31 8.56 15.52
N GLY A 314 18.34 7.31 16.00
CA GLY A 314 19.55 6.52 16.15
C GLY A 314 19.40 5.07 15.65
N GLY A 315 20.54 4.38 15.48
CA GLY A 315 20.56 2.96 15.16
C GLY A 315 19.83 2.53 13.89
N GLY A 316 19.83 3.38 12.83
CA GLY A 316 19.09 3.10 11.58
C GLY A 316 17.68 3.72 11.54
N ILE A 317 17.18 4.27 12.64
CA ILE A 317 15.93 5.00 12.67
C ILE A 317 16.19 6.46 12.33
N ALA A 318 15.51 6.96 11.30
CA ALA A 318 15.70 8.30 10.74
C ALA A 318 14.43 9.17 10.80
N VAL A 319 13.34 8.64 11.36
CA VAL A 319 12.06 9.33 11.37
C VAL A 319 12.00 10.50 12.35
N GLY A 320 12.79 10.46 13.43
CA GLY A 320 12.69 11.44 14.53
C GLY A 320 11.47 11.13 15.42
N ALA A 321 11.48 9.97 16.09
CA ALA A 321 10.29 9.44 16.74
C ALA A 321 10.09 9.99 18.16
N GLU A 322 8.92 10.58 18.43
CA GLU A 322 8.46 10.90 19.79
C GLU A 322 7.82 9.71 20.49
N TYR A 323 7.30 8.75 19.72
CA TYR A 323 6.68 7.53 20.25
C TYR A 323 7.18 6.29 19.52
N MET A 324 7.18 5.18 20.26
CA MET A 324 7.47 3.86 19.72
C MET A 324 6.39 2.89 20.20
N PHE A 325 5.80 2.17 19.26
CA PHE A 325 4.97 1.02 19.55
C PHE A 325 5.83 -0.24 19.43
N GLU A 326 5.86 -1.06 20.46
CA GLU A 326 6.67 -2.27 20.51
C GLU A 326 5.80 -3.49 20.77
N THR A 327 6.08 -4.60 20.07
CA THR A 327 5.46 -5.89 20.33
C THR A 327 6.44 -6.82 20.99
N ASP A 328 5.98 -7.59 21.98
CA ASP A 328 6.75 -8.64 22.63
C ASP A 328 5.84 -9.82 22.96
N GLY A 329 6.12 -10.99 22.33
CA GLY A 329 5.46 -12.24 22.63
C GLY A 329 3.92 -12.22 22.56
N GLY A 330 3.32 -11.36 21.74
CA GLY A 330 1.87 -11.20 21.59
C GLY A 330 1.26 -10.11 22.46
N THR A 331 2.07 -9.35 23.19
CA THR A 331 1.70 -8.12 23.87
C THR A 331 2.14 -6.90 23.06
N ALA A 332 1.56 -5.75 23.36
CA ALA A 332 1.93 -4.50 22.72
C ALA A 332 2.05 -3.39 23.76
N GLN A 333 3.05 -2.56 23.60
CA GLN A 333 3.36 -1.47 24.50
C GLN A 333 3.64 -0.19 23.72
N LEU A 334 3.14 0.95 24.22
CA LEU A 334 3.44 2.26 23.67
C LEU A 334 4.43 2.97 24.57
N TRP A 335 5.50 3.49 23.98
CA TRP A 335 6.56 4.20 24.63
C TRP A 335 6.62 5.65 24.16
N GLN A 336 6.92 6.57 25.07
CA GLN A 336 7.23 7.97 24.73
C GLN A 336 8.73 8.21 24.88
N TYR A 337 9.32 8.90 23.93
CA TYR A 337 10.72 9.25 23.96
C TYR A 337 11.02 10.26 25.08
N ALA A 338 12.01 9.98 25.90
CA ALA A 338 12.45 10.81 27.02
C ALA A 338 13.94 11.20 26.93
N GLY A 339 14.61 10.81 25.83
CA GLY A 339 16.02 11.06 25.60
C GLY A 339 16.30 12.30 24.75
N THR A 340 17.51 12.36 24.20
CA THR A 340 17.94 13.39 23.25
C THR A 340 18.66 12.72 22.08
N GLY A 341 18.25 13.02 20.85
CA GLY A 341 18.90 12.56 19.64
C GLY A 341 18.92 11.04 19.51
N THR A 342 20.08 10.43 19.73
CA THR A 342 20.29 8.98 19.57
C THR A 342 20.27 8.17 20.87
N ASP A 343 19.98 8.82 22.00
CA ASP A 343 19.92 8.15 23.30
C ASP A 343 18.70 7.23 23.37
N TRP A 344 18.91 5.95 23.67
CA TRP A 344 17.82 4.98 23.82
C TRP A 344 17.18 5.14 25.19
N ASN A 345 16.27 6.11 25.32
CA ASN A 345 15.59 6.41 26.58
C ASN A 345 14.08 6.60 26.33
N TRP A 346 13.30 5.60 26.75
CA TRP A 346 11.87 5.52 26.53
C TRP A 346 11.12 5.36 27.84
N THR A 347 10.00 6.03 27.98
CA THR A 347 9.10 5.93 29.14
C THR A 347 7.79 5.30 28.67
N GLU A 348 7.32 4.29 29.39
CA GLU A 348 6.06 3.64 29.11
C GLU A 348 4.89 4.61 29.21
N VAL A 349 4.04 4.62 28.20
CA VAL A 349 2.77 5.35 28.22
C VAL A 349 1.69 4.37 28.69
N ALA A 350 1.13 4.66 29.88
CA ALA A 350 0.12 3.79 30.48
C ALA A 350 -1.08 3.56 29.55
N ALA A 351 -1.29 2.30 29.26
CA ALA A 351 -2.48 1.64 28.74
C ALA A 351 -3.26 2.34 27.63
N HIS A 352 -2.97 1.99 26.37
CA HIS A 352 -4.00 2.18 25.30
C HIS A 352 -3.62 1.48 24.01
N ALA A 353 -2.57 0.68 24.00
CA ALA A 353 -2.19 -0.12 22.85
C ALA A 353 -2.81 -1.53 22.95
N ALA A 354 -3.53 -1.95 21.94
CA ALA A 354 -4.00 -3.31 21.81
C ALA A 354 -3.37 -3.94 20.56
N LEU A 355 -2.90 -5.16 20.71
CA LEU A 355 -2.38 -5.98 19.64
C LEU A 355 -3.40 -7.06 19.29
N ASP A 356 -3.78 -7.11 18.03
CA ASP A 356 -4.64 -8.17 17.49
C ASP A 356 -3.85 -8.99 16.46
N THR A 357 -3.85 -10.30 16.62
CA THR A 357 -3.36 -11.20 15.59
C THR A 357 -4.52 -11.53 14.66
N LEU A 358 -4.51 -10.98 13.46
CA LEU A 358 -5.60 -11.13 12.51
C LEU A 358 -5.53 -12.47 11.78
N GLU A 359 -4.33 -12.92 11.48
CA GLU A 359 -4.02 -14.19 10.82
C GLU A 359 -2.53 -14.54 11.06
N PRO A 360 -2.08 -15.77 10.82
CA PRO A 360 -0.68 -16.12 11.01
C PRO A 360 0.25 -15.18 10.23
N GLY A 361 1.17 -14.52 10.93
CA GLY A 361 2.13 -13.57 10.35
C GLY A 361 1.56 -12.17 10.05
N VAL A 362 0.33 -11.86 10.45
CA VAL A 362 -0.26 -10.52 10.32
C VAL A 362 -0.74 -10.02 11.67
N GLN A 363 -0.21 -8.92 12.09
CA GLN A 363 -0.54 -8.24 13.34
C GLN A 363 -1.24 -6.90 13.05
N ALA A 364 -2.07 -6.45 13.96
CA ALA A 364 -2.63 -5.12 13.95
C ALA A 364 -2.54 -4.52 15.35
N ALA A 365 -2.12 -3.28 15.41
CA ALA A 365 -2.16 -2.48 16.63
C ALA A 365 -3.24 -1.42 16.50
N SER A 366 -3.95 -1.17 17.58
CA SER A 366 -4.80 0.01 17.69
C SER A 366 -4.42 0.80 18.94
N PHE A 367 -4.34 2.10 18.80
CA PHE A 367 -4.00 3.00 19.90
C PHE A 367 -4.84 4.28 19.85
N ASP A 368 -5.00 4.91 21.02
CA ASP A 368 -5.74 6.16 21.13
C ASP A 368 -4.94 7.31 20.49
N THR A 369 -5.49 7.94 19.47
CA THR A 369 -4.86 9.07 18.78
C THR A 369 -4.63 10.27 19.71
N ALA A 370 -5.46 10.44 20.75
CA ALA A 370 -5.27 11.49 21.73
C ALA A 370 -3.98 11.31 22.56
N GLY A 371 -3.56 10.05 22.77
CA GLY A 371 -2.29 9.72 23.45
C GLY A 371 -1.05 10.18 22.67
N LEU A 372 -1.17 10.45 21.37
CA LEU A 372 -0.09 10.93 20.52
C LEU A 372 -0.07 12.48 20.39
N GLY A 373 -0.52 13.20 21.40
CA GLY A 373 -0.50 14.67 21.39
C GLY A 373 -1.51 15.33 20.44
N GLY A 374 -2.47 14.56 19.89
CA GLY A 374 -3.50 15.09 18.99
C GLY A 374 -3.02 15.38 17.57
N SER A 375 -1.82 14.95 17.19
CA SER A 375 -1.29 15.11 15.83
C SER A 375 -2.17 14.38 14.82
N LYS A 376 -2.45 15.02 13.68
CA LYS A 376 -3.23 14.43 12.58
C LYS A 376 -2.35 13.88 11.46
N VAL A 377 -1.07 14.10 11.53
CA VAL A 377 -0.09 13.63 10.56
C VAL A 377 1.05 13.00 11.32
N LEU A 378 1.38 11.78 10.95
CA LEU A 378 2.46 11.02 11.53
C LEU A 378 3.39 10.59 10.40
N ASN A 379 4.69 10.65 10.64
CA ASN A 379 5.62 9.79 9.91
C ASN A 379 5.88 8.56 10.76
N PHE A 380 6.11 7.42 10.14
CA PHE A 380 6.50 6.24 10.88
C PHE A 380 7.54 5.41 10.15
N GLN A 381 8.28 4.66 10.92
CA GLN A 381 9.29 3.71 10.45
C GLN A 381 9.13 2.41 11.22
N PHE A 382 9.18 1.28 10.51
CA PHE A 382 9.07 -0.06 11.10
C PHE A 382 10.45 -0.67 11.27
N ARG A 383 10.63 -1.38 12.37
CA ARG A 383 11.78 -2.26 12.62
C ARG A 383 11.28 -3.64 12.95
N ALA A 384 11.79 -4.65 12.25
CA ALA A 384 11.59 -6.05 12.59
C ALA A 384 12.75 -6.54 13.45
N LEU A 385 12.41 -7.33 14.47
CA LEU A 385 13.37 -7.93 15.40
C LEU A 385 13.28 -9.46 15.32
N ASP A 386 14.41 -10.14 15.49
CA ASP A 386 14.46 -11.59 15.70
C ASP A 386 14.07 -11.98 17.14
N SER A 387 14.21 -13.26 17.49
CA SER A 387 13.90 -13.78 18.83
C SER A 387 14.85 -13.27 19.91
N ASP A 388 16.03 -12.79 19.54
CA ASP A 388 17.05 -12.29 20.46
C ASP A 388 16.95 -10.77 20.63
N GLY A 389 16.01 -10.13 19.87
CA GLY A 389 15.76 -8.70 19.90
C GLY A 389 16.68 -7.90 18.95
N ASP A 390 17.44 -8.60 18.11
CA ASP A 390 18.32 -7.94 17.16
C ASP A 390 17.56 -7.48 15.91
N PRO A 391 17.86 -6.28 15.35
CA PRO A 391 17.21 -5.79 14.15
C PRO A 391 17.47 -6.67 12.93
N ILE A 392 16.42 -7.20 12.32
CA ILE A 392 16.48 -7.95 11.05
C ILE A 392 16.49 -6.97 9.87
N TYR A 393 15.66 -5.93 9.91
CA TYR A 393 15.63 -4.84 8.94
C TYR A 393 14.91 -3.60 9.49
N ASP A 394 15.16 -2.47 8.88
CA ASP A 394 14.44 -1.21 9.05
C ASP A 394 13.73 -0.82 7.75
N SER A 395 12.49 -0.33 7.86
CA SER A 395 11.78 0.23 6.72
C SER A 395 12.28 1.64 6.37
N TYR A 396 11.87 2.15 5.23
CA TYR A 396 11.94 3.59 4.97
C TYR A 396 10.89 4.36 5.80
N VAL A 397 10.99 5.69 5.81
CA VAL A 397 10.04 6.57 6.53
C VAL A 397 8.78 6.77 5.67
N PHE A 398 7.61 6.53 6.27
CA PHE A 398 6.31 6.74 5.63
C PHE A 398 5.61 7.96 6.21
N PRO A 399 5.13 8.88 5.37
CA PRO A 399 4.21 9.89 5.83
C PRO A 399 2.80 9.31 5.95
N LEU A 400 2.21 9.40 7.14
CA LEU A 400 0.83 9.05 7.41
C LEU A 400 0.04 10.29 7.78
N SER A 401 -0.83 10.76 6.90
CA SER A 401 -1.88 11.68 7.32
C SER A 401 -3.05 10.88 7.89
N LEU A 402 -3.42 11.10 9.13
CA LEU A 402 -4.61 10.48 9.75
C LEU A 402 -5.92 10.87 9.05
N SER A 403 -5.86 11.81 8.13
CA SER A 403 -6.95 12.15 7.21
C SER A 403 -6.91 11.38 5.89
N ASN A 404 -5.83 10.66 5.56
CA ASN A 404 -5.55 10.13 4.21
C ASN A 404 -5.29 8.63 4.16
N THR A 405 -5.69 7.83 5.14
CA THR A 405 -5.15 6.51 5.35
C THR A 405 -5.99 5.37 4.86
N GLY A 406 -5.34 4.32 4.56
CA GLY A 406 -5.73 3.07 3.96
C GLY A 406 -4.70 2.58 2.96
N LEU A 407 -3.54 3.24 2.88
CA LEU A 407 -2.44 2.76 2.06
C LEU A 407 -1.83 1.51 2.67
N VAL A 408 -1.63 0.52 1.85
CA VAL A 408 -0.75 -0.60 2.16
C VAL A 408 0.64 -0.20 1.71
N PHE A 409 1.57 -0.13 2.64
CA PHE A 409 2.96 0.18 2.36
C PHE A 409 3.77 -1.10 2.34
N ASP A 410 4.63 -1.23 1.37
CA ASP A 410 5.75 -2.13 1.46
C ASP A 410 6.77 -1.50 2.42
N ILE A 411 7.06 -2.18 3.51
CA ILE A 411 8.00 -1.71 4.52
C ILE A 411 9.42 -2.22 4.32
N THR A 412 9.72 -2.74 3.12
CA THR A 412 11.10 -3.07 2.78
C THR A 412 11.96 -1.81 2.68
N ASN A 413 13.21 -1.95 3.06
CA ASN A 413 14.16 -0.83 3.03
C ASN A 413 14.46 -0.46 1.57
N HIS A 414 13.91 0.66 1.10
CA HIS A 414 14.31 1.25 -0.17
C HIS A 414 15.43 2.25 0.10
N PRO A 415 16.60 2.10 -0.52
CA PRO A 415 17.62 3.14 -0.46
C PRO A 415 17.04 4.43 -1.08
N GLN A 416 17.19 5.53 -0.36
CA GLN A 416 16.85 6.88 -0.82
C GLN A 416 17.66 7.29 -2.05
#